data_af1ce691d0705123a8369d35fddff9f1
#
_entry.id   af1ce691d0705123a8369d35fddff9f1
#
_cell.length_a   1.000
_cell.length_b   1.000
_cell.length_c   1.000
_cell.angle_alpha   90.00
_cell.angle_beta   90.00
_cell.angle_gamma   90.00
#
_symmetry.space_group_name_H-M   'P 1'
#
loop_
_entity.id
_entity.type
_entity.pdbx_description
1 polymer ?
#
loop_
_entity_poly.entity_id
_entity_poly.type
_entity_poly.pdbx_seq_one_letter_code
_entity_poly.pdbx_strand_id
1 'polypeptide(L)'
;LDKLPARTIVLGGGYIGLELGQGLARLGSKVTVIEQEDRLAAEEETDVSELVAEALREEGLALHTRATATRVTTRENGSICVEMDSGHSVEGDLLLVATGRRPNTKALRLEAAGVELDDQGYIRVDKHFRTTTPHIYAIGDVTGQPAFTHVAWEDYRRLQSILEGGDRTQGDRVLGYAFFIEPQVGRAGLTLEQARGQGYQARAATMPVTDVARAKLSGQTRGFYRVVIDERSD
;
A
#
# COMPACT_ATOMS: atom_id res chain seq x y z
N LEU A 1 -20.17 -0.10 -9.79
CA LEU A 1 -20.90 1.17 -9.63
C LEU A 1 -21.67 1.46 -10.90
N ASP A 2 -23.00 1.57 -10.80
CA ASP A 2 -23.84 1.90 -11.95
C ASP A 2 -23.92 3.42 -12.19
N LYS A 3 -23.56 4.21 -11.17
CA LYS A 3 -23.55 5.66 -11.20
C LYS A 3 -22.41 6.21 -10.35
N LEU A 4 -21.76 7.27 -10.82
CA LEU A 4 -20.76 7.99 -10.02
C LEU A 4 -21.42 8.60 -8.78
N PRO A 5 -20.92 8.31 -7.55
CA PRO A 5 -21.42 8.94 -6.33
C PRO A 5 -21.03 10.42 -6.30
N ALA A 6 -21.93 11.28 -5.82
CA ALA A 6 -21.61 12.70 -5.69
C ALA A 6 -20.57 12.93 -4.56
N ARG A 7 -20.64 12.12 -3.49
CA ARG A 7 -19.73 12.21 -2.32
C ARG A 7 -19.24 10.82 -1.97
N THR A 8 -17.93 10.65 -1.88
CA THR A 8 -17.27 9.39 -1.49
C THR A 8 -16.50 9.57 -0.20
N ILE A 9 -16.69 8.67 0.74
CA ILE A 9 -15.86 8.53 1.94
C ILE A 9 -14.90 7.36 1.70
N VAL A 10 -13.61 7.57 1.91
CA VAL A 10 -12.57 6.55 1.85
C VAL A 10 -12.05 6.32 3.25
N LEU A 11 -12.16 5.09 3.75
CA LEU A 11 -11.50 4.67 4.99
C LEU A 11 -10.17 3.98 4.64
N GLY A 12 -9.08 4.60 5.09
CA GLY A 12 -7.71 4.16 4.84
C GLY A 12 -6.99 5.01 3.80
N GLY A 13 -5.88 5.62 4.24
CA GLY A 13 -4.98 6.47 3.45
C GLY A 13 -3.79 5.74 2.87
N GLY A 14 -3.86 4.41 2.73
CA GLY A 14 -2.89 3.59 1.99
C GLY A 14 -3.09 3.70 0.47
N TYR A 15 -2.18 3.08 -0.30
CA TYR A 15 -2.15 3.21 -1.77
C TYR A 15 -3.49 2.89 -2.45
N ILE A 16 -4.23 1.86 -2.02
CA ILE A 16 -5.53 1.50 -2.60
C ILE A 16 -6.57 2.61 -2.39
N GLY A 17 -6.66 3.12 -1.17
CA GLY A 17 -7.59 4.20 -0.83
C GLY A 17 -7.27 5.48 -1.61
N LEU A 18 -5.99 5.80 -1.76
CA LEU A 18 -5.54 7.00 -2.47
C LEU A 18 -5.75 6.89 -3.98
N GLU A 19 -5.40 5.75 -4.62
CA GLU A 19 -5.61 5.52 -6.05
C GLU A 19 -7.09 5.62 -6.42
N LEU A 20 -7.94 4.88 -5.72
CA LEU A 20 -9.37 4.87 -5.99
C LEU A 20 -10.05 6.19 -5.60
N GLY A 21 -9.61 6.80 -4.49
CA GLY A 21 -10.11 8.09 -4.03
C GLY A 21 -9.81 9.20 -5.03
N GLN A 22 -8.56 9.33 -5.46
CA GLN A 22 -8.19 10.34 -6.48
C GLN A 22 -8.87 10.06 -7.82
N GLY A 23 -8.96 8.78 -8.24
CA GLY A 23 -9.68 8.41 -9.45
C GLY A 23 -11.15 8.86 -9.41
N LEU A 24 -11.86 8.63 -8.31
CA LEU A 24 -13.24 9.07 -8.11
C LEU A 24 -13.35 10.60 -8.06
N ALA A 25 -12.40 11.29 -7.43
CA ALA A 25 -12.36 12.75 -7.39
C ALA A 25 -12.23 13.35 -8.80
N ARG A 26 -11.33 12.81 -9.60
CA ARG A 26 -11.12 13.25 -11.00
C ARG A 26 -12.32 12.96 -11.91
N LEU A 27 -13.12 11.96 -11.57
CA LEU A 27 -14.39 11.71 -12.24
C LEU A 27 -15.52 12.65 -11.78
N GLY A 28 -15.32 13.46 -10.72
CA GLY A 28 -16.25 14.46 -10.24
C GLY A 28 -16.92 14.17 -8.89
N SER A 29 -16.51 13.10 -8.19
CA SER A 29 -16.97 12.85 -6.82
C SER A 29 -16.26 13.78 -5.83
N LYS A 30 -16.94 14.28 -4.81
CA LYS A 30 -16.31 14.94 -3.66
C LYS A 30 -15.79 13.87 -2.72
N VAL A 31 -14.46 13.74 -2.60
CA VAL A 31 -13.81 12.67 -1.85
C VAL A 31 -13.31 13.17 -0.51
N THR A 32 -13.62 12.41 0.56
CA THR A 32 -13.05 12.59 1.89
C THR A 32 -12.32 11.32 2.30
N VAL A 33 -11.04 11.42 2.62
CA VAL A 33 -10.21 10.33 3.13
C VAL A 33 -10.10 10.43 4.65
N ILE A 34 -10.33 9.33 5.34
CA ILE A 34 -10.17 9.19 6.81
C ILE A 34 -9.07 8.17 7.05
N GLU A 35 -7.99 8.59 7.72
CA GLU A 35 -6.81 7.79 8.04
C GLU A 35 -6.49 7.87 9.54
N GLN A 36 -6.31 6.70 10.17
CA GLN A 36 -5.99 6.61 11.59
C GLN A 36 -4.55 7.03 11.90
N GLU A 37 -3.62 6.77 10.96
CA GLU A 37 -2.23 7.16 11.10
C GLU A 37 -2.08 8.69 11.04
N ASP A 38 -0.90 9.17 11.42
CA ASP A 38 -0.60 10.61 11.43
C ASP A 38 -0.43 11.20 10.02
N ARG A 39 -0.25 10.35 9.00
CA ARG A 39 -0.05 10.74 7.61
C ARG A 39 -0.59 9.70 6.62
N LEU A 40 -0.83 10.14 5.39
CA LEU A 40 -1.17 9.26 4.28
C LEU A 40 0.05 8.48 3.82
N ALA A 41 -0.15 7.30 3.21
CA ALA A 41 0.94 6.45 2.74
C ALA A 41 2.03 6.28 3.82
N ALA A 42 1.63 5.94 5.06
CA ALA A 42 2.48 5.93 6.26
C ALA A 42 3.73 5.03 6.14
N GLU A 43 3.71 4.06 5.21
CA GLU A 43 4.86 3.21 4.89
C GLU A 43 5.98 3.94 4.12
N GLU A 44 5.71 5.15 3.61
CA GLU A 44 6.67 5.96 2.89
C GLU A 44 7.42 6.93 3.82
N GLU A 45 8.51 7.49 3.32
CA GLU A 45 9.23 8.56 4.03
C GLU A 45 8.32 9.78 4.21
N THR A 46 8.53 10.54 5.29
CA THR A 46 7.63 11.63 5.69
C THR A 46 7.44 12.68 4.59
N ASP A 47 8.49 13.07 3.91
CA ASP A 47 8.43 14.05 2.83
C ASP A 47 7.67 13.54 1.58
N VAL A 48 7.70 12.23 1.32
CA VAL A 48 6.85 11.61 0.28
C VAL A 48 5.38 11.71 0.69
N SER A 49 5.05 11.35 1.94
CA SER A 49 3.69 11.45 2.47
C SER A 49 3.15 12.89 2.43
N GLU A 50 3.99 13.86 2.77
CA GLU A 50 3.64 15.29 2.73
C GLU A 50 3.32 15.76 1.30
N LEU A 51 4.16 15.41 0.32
CA LEU A 51 3.92 15.72 -1.09
C LEU A 51 2.65 15.08 -1.63
N VAL A 52 2.38 13.82 -1.26
CA VAL A 52 1.15 13.12 -1.61
C VAL A 52 -0.07 13.85 -1.04
N ALA A 53 -0.03 14.20 0.24
CA ALA A 53 -1.13 14.90 0.90
C ALA A 53 -1.38 16.29 0.30
N GLU A 54 -0.32 17.04 -0.02
CA GLU A 54 -0.42 18.34 -0.69
C GLU A 54 -1.07 18.21 -2.06
N ALA A 55 -0.59 17.26 -2.89
CA ALA A 55 -1.15 17.02 -4.21
C ALA A 55 -2.65 16.70 -4.18
N LEU A 56 -3.06 15.81 -3.28
CA LEU A 56 -4.46 15.43 -3.15
C LEU A 56 -5.35 16.57 -2.64
N ARG A 57 -4.85 17.41 -1.70
CA ARG A 57 -5.59 18.60 -1.25
C ARG A 57 -5.77 19.62 -2.35
N GLU A 58 -4.76 19.84 -3.17
CA GLU A 58 -4.87 20.76 -4.33
C GLU A 58 -5.89 20.26 -5.37
N GLU A 59 -6.07 18.95 -5.49
CA GLU A 59 -7.13 18.36 -6.31
C GLU A 59 -8.52 18.39 -5.62
N GLY A 60 -8.60 18.95 -4.40
CA GLY A 60 -9.86 19.16 -3.69
C GLY A 60 -10.31 17.99 -2.81
N LEU A 61 -9.46 17.02 -2.53
CA LEU A 61 -9.79 15.97 -1.57
C LEU A 61 -9.72 16.51 -0.14
N ALA A 62 -10.71 16.19 0.69
CA ALA A 62 -10.67 16.42 2.12
C ALA A 62 -9.91 15.28 2.80
N LEU A 63 -8.90 15.59 3.61
CA LEU A 63 -8.04 14.61 4.25
C LEU A 63 -8.11 14.77 5.78
N HIS A 64 -8.51 13.71 6.48
CA HIS A 64 -8.50 13.60 7.93
C HIS A 64 -7.49 12.53 8.33
N THR A 65 -6.34 12.94 8.84
CA THR A 65 -5.34 12.07 9.45
C THR A 65 -5.49 12.09 10.98
N ARG A 66 -4.94 11.11 11.69
CA ARG A 66 -5.16 10.89 13.13
C ARG A 66 -6.65 10.83 13.46
N ALA A 67 -7.43 10.21 12.59
CA ALA A 67 -8.88 10.14 12.68
C ALA A 67 -9.33 8.69 12.54
N THR A 68 -9.90 8.15 13.60
CA THR A 68 -10.40 6.78 13.61
C THR A 68 -11.92 6.77 13.42
N ALA A 69 -12.39 6.06 12.38
CA ALA A 69 -13.82 5.84 12.20
C ALA A 69 -14.34 4.92 13.31
N THR A 70 -15.27 5.41 14.11
CA THR A 70 -15.83 4.67 15.26
C THR A 70 -17.18 4.06 14.96
N ARG A 71 -17.94 4.66 14.04
CA ARG A 71 -19.29 4.20 13.70
C ARG A 71 -19.64 4.55 12.25
N VAL A 72 -20.34 3.64 11.60
CA VAL A 72 -20.93 3.86 10.27
C VAL A 72 -22.43 3.62 10.39
N THR A 73 -23.24 4.57 9.90
CA THR A 73 -24.69 4.46 9.87
C THR A 73 -25.22 4.85 8.49
N THR A 74 -26.36 4.28 8.11
CA THR A 74 -27.11 4.71 6.93
C THR A 74 -28.29 5.56 7.40
N ARG A 75 -28.45 6.74 6.80
CA ARG A 75 -29.57 7.64 7.11
C ARG A 75 -30.82 7.26 6.29
N GLU A 76 -31.98 7.80 6.67
CA GLU A 76 -33.26 7.55 5.99
C GLU A 76 -33.25 7.91 4.49
N ASN A 77 -32.47 8.91 4.12
CA ASN A 77 -32.29 9.35 2.72
C ASN A 77 -31.30 8.47 1.92
N GLY A 78 -30.77 7.38 2.56
CA GLY A 78 -29.80 6.47 1.95
C GLY A 78 -28.35 6.94 2.01
N SER A 79 -28.06 8.16 2.54
CA SER A 79 -26.67 8.61 2.73
C SER A 79 -25.98 7.85 3.85
N ILE A 80 -24.67 7.72 3.74
CA ILE A 80 -23.81 7.09 4.72
C ILE A 80 -23.19 8.16 5.60
N CYS A 81 -23.23 7.96 6.91
CA CYS A 81 -22.58 8.84 7.88
C CYS A 81 -21.49 8.04 8.61
N VAL A 82 -20.27 8.56 8.60
CA VAL A 82 -19.11 8.01 9.34
C VAL A 82 -18.79 8.97 10.47
N GLU A 83 -18.87 8.48 11.70
CA GLU A 83 -18.48 9.18 12.92
C GLU A 83 -17.01 8.86 13.24
N MET A 84 -16.25 9.87 13.63
CA MET A 84 -14.85 9.74 14.02
C MET A 84 -14.71 9.87 15.55
N ASP A 85 -13.59 9.38 16.08
CA ASP A 85 -13.21 9.47 17.52
C ASP A 85 -13.15 10.91 18.04
N SER A 86 -12.86 11.87 17.18
CA SER A 86 -12.92 13.32 17.50
C SER A 86 -14.33 13.88 17.72
N GLY A 87 -15.38 13.07 17.51
CA GLY A 87 -16.79 13.51 17.54
C GLY A 87 -17.28 14.17 16.24
N HIS A 88 -16.41 14.40 15.27
CA HIS A 88 -16.81 14.87 13.95
C HIS A 88 -17.42 13.73 13.12
N SER A 89 -18.28 14.09 12.17
CA SER A 89 -18.84 13.13 11.23
C SER A 89 -18.75 13.61 9.79
N VAL A 90 -18.64 12.66 8.87
CA VAL A 90 -18.63 12.90 7.41
C VAL A 90 -19.80 12.17 6.78
N GLU A 91 -20.48 12.83 5.84
CA GLU A 91 -21.55 12.23 5.06
C GLU A 91 -21.11 11.97 3.62
N GLY A 92 -21.53 10.82 3.08
CA GLY A 92 -21.26 10.41 1.71
C GLY A 92 -22.37 9.56 1.12
N ASP A 93 -22.25 9.31 -0.16
CA ASP A 93 -23.18 8.46 -0.92
C ASP A 93 -22.54 7.10 -1.22
N LEU A 94 -21.22 7.00 -1.07
CA LEU A 94 -20.41 5.79 -1.15
C LEU A 94 -19.41 5.75 -0.01
N LEU A 95 -19.24 4.55 0.57
CA LEU A 95 -18.14 4.23 1.48
C LEU A 95 -17.21 3.23 0.80
N LEU A 96 -15.96 3.63 0.59
CA LEU A 96 -14.87 2.78 0.15
C LEU A 96 -14.04 2.36 1.38
N VAL A 97 -14.03 1.07 1.69
CA VAL A 97 -13.24 0.52 2.81
C VAL A 97 -11.91 -0.01 2.25
N ALA A 98 -10.81 0.68 2.57
CA ALA A 98 -9.46 0.37 2.14
C ALA A 98 -8.48 0.23 3.33
N THR A 99 -8.97 -0.29 4.47
CA THR A 99 -8.27 -0.38 5.76
C THR A 99 -7.37 -1.61 5.89
N GLY A 100 -7.04 -2.28 4.80
CA GLY A 100 -6.16 -3.44 4.77
C GLY A 100 -6.82 -4.70 4.20
N ARG A 101 -6.09 -5.80 4.30
CA ARG A 101 -6.47 -7.11 3.74
C ARG A 101 -6.39 -8.18 4.82
N ARG A 102 -7.18 -9.22 4.65
CA ARG A 102 -7.11 -10.45 5.44
C ARG A 102 -6.91 -11.63 4.50
N PRO A 103 -6.10 -12.62 4.86
CA PRO A 103 -5.91 -13.80 4.04
C PRO A 103 -7.21 -14.62 3.96
N ASN A 104 -7.50 -15.17 2.79
CA ASN A 104 -8.70 -15.97 2.57
C ASN A 104 -8.41 -17.47 2.86
N THR A 105 -8.02 -17.78 4.09
CA THR A 105 -7.57 -19.12 4.51
C THR A 105 -8.65 -19.96 5.17
N LYS A 106 -9.69 -19.34 5.72
CA LYS A 106 -10.72 -20.03 6.56
C LYS A 106 -11.42 -21.20 5.85
N ALA A 107 -11.69 -21.08 4.55
CA ALA A 107 -12.37 -22.12 3.78
C ALA A 107 -11.48 -23.30 3.38
N LEU A 108 -10.17 -23.19 3.55
CA LEU A 108 -9.19 -24.18 3.09
C LEU A 108 -9.04 -25.37 4.07
N ARG A 109 -9.57 -25.26 5.29
CA ARG A 109 -9.44 -26.30 6.35
C ARG A 109 -7.99 -26.76 6.52
N LEU A 110 -7.07 -25.80 6.63
CA LEU A 110 -5.62 -26.03 6.62
C LEU A 110 -5.15 -26.90 7.79
N GLU A 111 -5.84 -26.84 8.93
CA GLU A 111 -5.63 -27.68 10.09
C GLU A 111 -5.75 -29.17 9.77
N ALA A 112 -6.68 -29.56 8.88
CA ALA A 112 -6.84 -30.93 8.44
C ALA A 112 -5.67 -31.45 7.60
N ALA A 113 -4.89 -30.54 7.01
CA ALA A 113 -3.69 -30.82 6.26
C ALA A 113 -2.38 -30.62 7.08
N GLY A 114 -2.49 -30.24 8.36
CA GLY A 114 -1.34 -29.95 9.22
C GLY A 114 -0.60 -28.67 8.85
N VAL A 115 -1.25 -27.75 8.15
CA VAL A 115 -0.68 -26.46 7.75
C VAL A 115 -1.02 -25.41 8.80
N GLU A 116 0.02 -24.78 9.35
CA GLU A 116 -0.13 -23.75 10.37
C GLU A 116 -0.29 -22.34 9.77
N LEU A 117 -1.04 -21.52 10.50
CA LEU A 117 -1.19 -20.10 10.24
C LEU A 117 -0.41 -19.29 11.28
N ASP A 118 -0.07 -18.06 10.93
CA ASP A 118 0.40 -17.07 11.89
C ASP A 118 -0.78 -16.43 12.66
N ASP A 119 -0.47 -15.51 13.57
CA ASP A 119 -1.46 -14.83 14.41
C ASP A 119 -2.39 -13.90 13.61
N GLN A 120 -2.03 -13.55 12.38
CA GLN A 120 -2.84 -12.74 11.46
C GLN A 120 -3.64 -13.59 10.48
N GLY A 121 -3.43 -14.92 10.50
CA GLY A 121 -4.14 -15.89 9.66
C GLY A 121 -3.47 -16.17 8.32
N TYR A 122 -2.24 -15.74 8.10
CA TYR A 122 -1.44 -16.10 6.93
C TYR A 122 -0.80 -17.47 7.07
N ILE A 123 -0.59 -18.15 5.95
CA ILE A 123 0.07 -19.46 5.93
C ILE A 123 1.55 -19.28 6.24
N ARG A 124 2.04 -19.94 7.28
CA ARG A 124 3.46 -19.98 7.62
C ARG A 124 4.25 -20.75 6.57
N VAL A 125 5.30 -20.14 6.05
CA VAL A 125 6.22 -20.77 5.10
C VAL A 125 7.67 -20.53 5.49
N ASP A 126 8.54 -21.46 5.09
CA ASP A 126 9.98 -21.28 5.17
C ASP A 126 10.50 -20.42 3.98
N LYS A 127 11.82 -20.18 3.96
CA LYS A 127 12.45 -19.41 2.87
C LYS A 127 12.29 -20.03 1.47
N HIS A 128 11.87 -21.31 1.38
CA HIS A 128 11.62 -22.02 0.14
C HIS A 128 10.13 -22.24 -0.13
N PHE A 129 9.25 -21.43 0.50
CA PHE A 129 7.80 -21.48 0.38
C PHE A 129 7.13 -22.77 0.88
N ARG A 130 7.85 -23.65 1.62
CA ARG A 130 7.27 -24.84 2.22
C ARG A 130 6.47 -24.46 3.45
N THR A 131 5.29 -25.01 3.56
CA THR A 131 4.48 -24.90 4.78
C THR A 131 5.02 -25.81 5.87
N THR A 132 4.36 -25.89 7.02
CA THR A 132 4.65 -26.86 8.07
C THR A 132 4.46 -28.31 7.62
N THR A 133 3.74 -28.54 6.52
CA THR A 133 3.59 -29.84 5.86
C THR A 133 4.50 -29.91 4.63
N PRO A 134 5.55 -30.78 4.62
CA PRO A 134 6.68 -30.68 3.69
C PRO A 134 6.35 -30.75 2.19
N HIS A 135 5.23 -31.34 1.80
CA HIS A 135 4.80 -31.47 0.39
C HIS A 135 3.77 -30.40 -0.01
N ILE A 136 3.44 -29.47 0.90
CA ILE A 136 2.53 -28.36 0.63
C ILE A 136 3.32 -27.06 0.63
N TYR A 137 3.12 -26.26 -0.41
CA TYR A 137 3.73 -24.94 -0.60
C TYR A 137 2.65 -23.87 -0.62
N ALA A 138 3.01 -22.66 -0.21
CA ALA A 138 2.16 -21.49 -0.33
C ALA A 138 2.97 -20.29 -0.85
N ILE A 139 2.37 -19.52 -1.77
CA ILE A 139 2.99 -18.36 -2.41
C ILE A 139 2.00 -17.20 -2.51
N GLY A 140 2.52 -16.01 -2.73
CA GLY A 140 1.71 -14.80 -2.90
C GLY A 140 1.07 -14.29 -1.63
N ASP A 141 0.00 -13.53 -1.78
CA ASP A 141 -0.65 -12.77 -0.68
C ASP A 141 -1.00 -13.62 0.53
N VAL A 142 -1.33 -14.89 0.34
CA VAL A 142 -1.72 -15.81 1.42
C VAL A 142 -0.62 -16.10 2.43
N THR A 143 0.63 -15.76 2.11
CA THR A 143 1.82 -15.96 2.96
C THR A 143 2.24 -14.70 3.73
N GLY A 144 1.45 -13.62 3.67
CA GLY A 144 1.79 -12.35 4.32
C GLY A 144 2.87 -11.54 3.61
N GLN A 145 3.28 -11.95 2.41
CA GLN A 145 4.18 -11.16 1.56
C GLN A 145 3.49 -9.87 1.09
N PRO A 146 4.25 -8.83 0.67
CA PRO A 146 3.66 -7.63 0.12
C PRO A 146 2.66 -7.97 -1.00
N ALA A 147 1.41 -7.52 -0.83
CA ALA A 147 0.27 -7.94 -1.64
C ALA A 147 0.23 -7.22 -2.99
N PHE A 148 1.21 -7.52 -3.84
CA PHE A 148 1.31 -7.05 -5.22
C PHE A 148 1.31 -8.21 -6.19
N THR A 149 0.68 -8.03 -7.34
CA THR A 149 0.58 -9.06 -8.39
C THR A 149 1.94 -9.51 -8.90
N HIS A 150 2.91 -8.59 -9.05
CA HIS A 150 4.27 -8.93 -9.46
C HIS A 150 5.05 -9.69 -8.39
N VAL A 151 4.74 -9.48 -7.09
CA VAL A 151 5.32 -10.27 -5.99
C VAL A 151 4.82 -11.71 -6.07
N ALA A 152 3.52 -11.91 -6.22
CA ALA A 152 2.95 -13.25 -6.37
C ALA A 152 3.49 -13.98 -7.62
N TRP A 153 3.68 -13.25 -8.73
CA TRP A 153 4.29 -13.79 -9.95
C TRP A 153 5.77 -14.17 -9.75
N GLU A 154 6.53 -13.35 -9.04
CA GLU A 154 7.93 -13.66 -8.73
C GLU A 154 8.06 -14.82 -7.74
N ASP A 155 7.14 -14.98 -6.79
CA ASP A 155 7.07 -16.14 -5.92
C ASP A 155 6.86 -17.43 -6.72
N TYR A 156 5.97 -17.41 -7.73
CA TYR A 156 5.79 -18.54 -8.63
C TYR A 156 7.11 -18.92 -9.33
N ARG A 157 7.82 -17.94 -9.92
CA ARG A 157 9.09 -18.20 -10.62
C ARG A 157 10.17 -18.75 -9.69
N ARG A 158 10.20 -18.28 -8.43
CA ARG A 158 11.11 -18.78 -7.41
C ARG A 158 10.77 -20.20 -6.99
N LEU A 159 9.48 -20.46 -6.73
CA LEU A 159 9.03 -21.81 -6.40
C LEU A 159 9.31 -22.80 -7.53
N GLN A 160 9.05 -22.41 -8.77
CA GLN A 160 9.39 -23.26 -9.93
C GLN A 160 10.89 -23.60 -9.95
N SER A 161 11.76 -22.60 -9.79
CA SER A 161 13.22 -22.81 -9.72
C SER A 161 13.59 -23.78 -8.59
N ILE A 162 13.00 -23.63 -7.40
CA ILE A 162 13.24 -24.52 -6.25
C ILE A 162 12.83 -25.97 -6.58
N LEU A 163 11.66 -26.17 -7.19
CA LEU A 163 11.17 -27.50 -7.56
C LEU A 163 12.00 -28.17 -8.65
N GLU A 164 12.70 -27.38 -9.47
CA GLU A 164 13.66 -27.84 -10.49
C GLU A 164 15.09 -28.01 -9.93
N GLY A 165 15.28 -27.85 -8.62
CA GLY A 165 16.58 -28.05 -7.94
C GLY A 165 17.45 -26.80 -7.83
N GLY A 166 16.92 -25.61 -8.11
CA GLY A 166 17.59 -24.33 -7.90
C GLY A 166 17.61 -23.92 -6.43
N ASP A 167 18.34 -22.86 -6.13
CA ASP A 167 18.64 -22.38 -4.77
C ASP A 167 18.00 -21.02 -4.41
N ARG A 168 17.09 -20.50 -5.25
CA ARG A 168 16.41 -19.24 -5.00
C ARG A 168 15.59 -19.28 -3.71
N THR A 169 15.54 -18.16 -3.02
CA THR A 169 14.78 -18.04 -1.77
C THR A 169 13.79 -16.87 -1.82
N GLN A 170 12.85 -16.86 -0.88
CA GLN A 170 11.92 -15.73 -0.71
C GLN A 170 12.65 -14.41 -0.42
N GLY A 171 13.78 -14.48 0.33
CA GLY A 171 14.55 -13.32 0.78
C GLY A 171 15.41 -12.64 -0.30
N ASP A 172 15.64 -13.28 -1.45
CA ASP A 172 16.52 -12.75 -2.51
C ASP A 172 15.88 -11.63 -3.33
N ARG A 173 14.74 -11.13 -2.90
CA ARG A 173 13.96 -10.14 -3.62
C ARG A 173 14.33 -8.73 -3.22
N VAL A 174 14.60 -7.88 -4.21
CA VAL A 174 14.47 -6.45 -4.04
C VAL A 174 13.01 -6.09 -4.35
N LEU A 175 12.28 -5.65 -3.34
CA LEU A 175 10.90 -5.23 -3.54
C LEU A 175 10.88 -3.88 -4.27
N GLY A 176 10.26 -3.88 -5.46
CA GLY A 176 9.89 -2.67 -6.16
C GLY A 176 8.38 -2.58 -6.25
N TYR A 177 7.82 -1.40 -6.05
CA TYR A 177 6.39 -1.15 -6.22
C TYR A 177 6.12 0.30 -6.60
N ALA A 178 4.93 0.53 -7.10
CA ALA A 178 4.41 1.87 -7.35
C ALA A 178 2.94 1.91 -6.96
N PHE A 179 2.46 3.08 -6.61
CA PHE A 179 1.03 3.37 -6.57
C PHE A 179 0.71 4.54 -7.51
N PHE A 180 -0.42 4.40 -8.19
CA PHE A 180 -0.75 5.13 -9.40
C PHE A 180 -1.67 6.30 -9.11
N ILE A 181 -1.24 7.13 -8.16
CA ILE A 181 -1.80 8.47 -7.96
C ILE A 181 -1.09 9.48 -8.87
N GLU A 182 -1.49 10.73 -8.85
CA GLU A 182 -0.80 11.83 -9.54
C GLU A 182 -0.34 12.85 -8.50
N PRO A 183 0.96 13.09 -8.36
CA PRO A 183 2.06 12.40 -9.04
C PRO A 183 2.24 10.96 -8.58
N GLN A 184 2.72 10.10 -9.49
CA GLN A 184 2.99 8.69 -9.17
C GLN A 184 4.09 8.57 -8.12
N VAL A 185 3.95 7.58 -7.23
CA VAL A 185 4.99 7.22 -6.28
C VAL A 185 5.52 5.83 -6.61
N GLY A 186 6.82 5.71 -6.76
CA GLY A 186 7.49 4.44 -6.99
C GLY A 186 8.71 4.28 -6.09
N ARG A 187 8.91 3.08 -5.57
CA ARG A 187 10.07 2.74 -4.74
C ARG A 187 10.62 1.37 -5.11
N ALA A 188 11.94 1.24 -5.03
CA ALA A 188 12.63 -0.05 -5.10
C ALA A 188 13.70 -0.10 -3.99
N GLY A 189 13.69 -1.17 -3.21
CA GLY A 189 14.61 -1.36 -2.11
C GLY A 189 14.25 -0.58 -0.85
N LEU A 190 15.27 -0.21 -0.08
CA LEU A 190 15.17 0.35 1.26
C LEU A 190 15.03 1.87 1.25
N THR A 191 14.27 2.43 2.19
CA THR A 191 14.35 3.84 2.54
C THR A 191 15.67 4.13 3.25
N LEU A 192 16.03 5.42 3.38
CA LEU A 192 17.22 5.83 4.13
C LEU A 192 17.18 5.33 5.59
N GLU A 193 16.03 5.44 6.22
CA GLU A 193 15.84 4.99 7.61
C GLU A 193 15.96 3.48 7.72
N GLN A 194 15.31 2.72 6.83
CA GLN A 194 15.38 1.27 6.80
C GLN A 194 16.82 0.78 6.56
N ALA A 195 17.54 1.41 5.64
CA ALA A 195 18.93 1.07 5.37
C ALA A 195 19.82 1.30 6.60
N ARG A 196 19.67 2.42 7.27
CA ARG A 196 20.38 2.72 8.52
C ARG A 196 20.01 1.76 9.64
N GLY A 197 18.72 1.44 9.79
CA GLY A 197 18.24 0.45 10.76
C GLY A 197 18.79 -0.95 10.54
N GLN A 198 19.16 -1.31 9.30
CA GLN A 198 19.84 -2.56 8.95
C GLN A 198 21.37 -2.48 9.07
N GLY A 199 21.95 -1.36 9.55
CA GLY A 199 23.37 -1.21 9.81
C GLY A 199 24.20 -0.74 8.61
N TYR A 200 23.57 -0.33 7.50
CA TYR A 200 24.27 0.30 6.38
C TYR A 200 24.74 1.71 6.74
N GLN A 201 25.88 2.13 6.22
CA GLN A 201 26.31 3.54 6.26
C GLN A 201 25.61 4.31 5.13
N ALA A 202 24.29 4.41 5.27
CA ALA A 202 23.46 4.87 4.20
C ALA A 202 23.42 6.40 4.10
N ARG A 203 23.54 6.90 2.85
CA ARG A 203 23.37 8.28 2.45
C ARG A 203 22.33 8.38 1.35
N ALA A 204 21.55 9.47 1.36
CA ALA A 204 20.60 9.77 0.30
C ALA A 204 21.04 10.98 -0.51
N ALA A 205 20.80 10.92 -1.82
CA ALA A 205 20.83 12.07 -2.71
C ALA A 205 19.43 12.27 -3.29
N THR A 206 18.96 13.52 -3.27
CA THR A 206 17.62 13.88 -3.74
C THR A 206 17.76 14.92 -4.87
N MET A 207 17.04 14.70 -5.96
CA MET A 207 16.97 15.59 -7.12
C MET A 207 15.50 16.00 -7.32
N PRO A 208 15.17 17.30 -7.25
CA PRO A 208 13.82 17.77 -7.54
C PRO A 208 13.42 17.45 -8.99
N VAL A 209 12.15 17.10 -9.20
CA VAL A 209 11.62 16.85 -10.56
C VAL A 209 11.70 18.12 -11.42
N THR A 210 11.71 19.30 -10.81
CA THR A 210 11.96 20.58 -11.50
C THR A 210 13.31 20.63 -12.24
N ASP A 211 14.29 19.80 -11.90
CA ASP A 211 15.58 19.75 -12.57
C ASP A 211 15.61 18.76 -13.74
N VAL A 212 14.52 18.02 -13.93
CA VAL A 212 14.38 17.04 -15.02
C VAL A 212 13.81 17.71 -16.26
N ALA A 213 14.58 17.75 -17.34
CA ALA A 213 14.17 18.41 -18.59
C ALA A 213 12.84 17.85 -19.15
N ARG A 214 12.64 16.54 -19.12
CA ARG A 214 11.38 15.92 -19.58
C ARG A 214 10.17 16.33 -18.75
N ALA A 215 10.33 16.45 -17.44
CA ALA A 215 9.27 16.89 -16.56
C ALA A 215 8.84 18.34 -16.85
N LYS A 216 9.82 19.22 -17.12
CA LYS A 216 9.54 20.60 -17.56
C LYS A 216 8.73 20.63 -18.85
N LEU A 217 9.10 19.80 -19.83
CA LEU A 217 8.39 19.73 -21.11
C LEU A 217 6.96 19.22 -21.00
N SER A 218 6.72 18.29 -20.07
CA SER A 218 5.37 17.74 -19.83
C SER A 218 4.53 18.57 -18.85
N GLY A 219 5.11 19.58 -18.19
CA GLY A 219 4.47 20.35 -17.13
C GLY A 219 4.28 19.58 -15.82
N GLN A 220 4.87 18.39 -15.69
CA GLN A 220 4.77 17.53 -14.51
C GLN A 220 6.02 17.69 -13.65
N THR A 221 6.10 18.77 -12.90
CA THR A 221 7.31 19.17 -12.17
C THR A 221 7.22 18.93 -10.65
N ARG A 222 6.16 18.27 -10.17
CA ARG A 222 5.98 17.96 -8.74
C ARG A 222 6.74 16.70 -8.35
N GLY A 223 7.40 16.76 -7.19
CA GLY A 223 8.08 15.61 -6.59
C GLY A 223 9.61 15.64 -6.72
N PHE A 224 10.21 14.52 -6.44
CA PHE A 224 11.66 14.32 -6.48
C PHE A 224 12.03 12.88 -6.84
N TYR A 225 13.26 12.69 -7.26
CA TYR A 225 13.93 11.39 -7.30
C TYR A 225 14.90 11.29 -6.13
N ARG A 226 14.92 10.14 -5.45
CA ARG A 226 15.85 9.86 -4.36
C ARG A 226 16.59 8.56 -4.63
N VAL A 227 17.89 8.58 -4.39
CA VAL A 227 18.75 7.40 -4.42
C VAL A 227 19.38 7.25 -3.04
N VAL A 228 19.32 6.03 -2.49
CA VAL A 228 19.98 5.67 -1.23
C VAL A 228 21.12 4.72 -1.56
N ILE A 229 22.31 5.03 -1.07
CA ILE A 229 23.54 4.24 -1.27
C ILE A 229 24.18 3.89 0.06
N ASP A 230 24.90 2.77 0.13
CA ASP A 230 25.83 2.48 1.22
C ASP A 230 27.21 3.06 0.86
N GLU A 231 27.76 3.95 1.69
CA GLU A 231 29.05 4.60 1.46
C GLU A 231 30.25 3.62 1.50
N ARG A 232 30.04 2.37 1.94
CA ARG A 232 31.06 1.33 2.03
C ARG A 232 31.08 0.38 0.84
N SER A 233 30.11 0.46 -0.05
CA SER A 233 30.03 -0.37 -1.26
C SER A 233 29.91 0.51 -2.50
N ASP A 234 30.63 0.14 -3.56
CA ASP A 234 30.52 0.75 -4.89
C ASP A 234 29.31 0.21 -5.66
#